data_fdb9ac997cda099445c8cc947d1bc717
#
_entry.id   fdb9ac997cda099445c8cc947d1bc717
#
_cell.length_a   1.000
_cell.length_b   1.000
_cell.length_c   1.000
_cell.angle_alpha   90.00
_cell.angle_beta   90.00
_cell.angle_gamma   90.00
#
_symmetry.space_group_name_H-M   'P 1'
#
loop_
_entity.id
_entity.type
_entity.pdbx_description
1 polymer ?
#
loop_
_entity_poly.entity_id
_entity_poly.type
_entity_poly.pdbx_seq_one_letter_code
_entity_poly.pdbx_strand_id
1 'polypeptide(L)'
;MSIKKISKKQPDKFEFDEKNVSLAKKIISNYPEGKQQSAVMALLYIAQRQNDNWIPLTAMKYIAKFLGMPYIKVYEVATFYTMYNLSPVGKYFFQVCTTTPCMLRGAYNLVDVCKSKISMKENEISKDGKMSWVEVECLGACVNAPMIQINDDYYEDLDQKKLEKIIKSIEDGDKIKSGSYKGRKSSEPENNRITLMESKNA
;
A
#
# COMPACT_ATOMS: atom_id res chain seq x y z
N MET A 1 -12.07 -8.28 7.37
CA MET A 1 -11.09 -7.24 7.80
C MET A 1 -10.20 -7.81 8.87
N SER A 2 -8.92 -8.01 8.60
CA SER A 2 -8.02 -8.48 9.65
C SER A 2 -7.77 -7.34 10.65
N ILE A 3 -7.89 -7.65 11.96
CA ILE A 3 -7.59 -6.68 13.01
C ILE A 3 -6.10 -6.35 12.93
N LYS A 4 -5.78 -5.06 12.74
CA LYS A 4 -4.40 -4.58 12.72
C LYS A 4 -3.69 -4.92 14.03
N LYS A 5 -2.62 -5.67 13.94
CA LYS A 5 -1.78 -5.98 15.10
C LYS A 5 -0.69 -4.94 15.24
N ILE A 6 -0.58 -4.37 16.44
CA ILE A 6 0.52 -3.49 16.79
C ILE A 6 1.74 -4.36 17.10
N SER A 7 2.89 -4.02 16.53
CA SER A 7 4.13 -4.73 16.84
C SER A 7 4.45 -4.69 18.34
N LYS A 8 4.82 -5.82 18.91
CA LYS A 8 5.33 -5.89 20.29
C LYS A 8 6.75 -5.31 20.40
N LYS A 9 7.53 -5.38 19.32
CA LYS A 9 8.86 -4.77 19.26
C LYS A 9 8.70 -3.33 18.76
N GLN A 10 9.14 -2.38 19.57
CA GLN A 10 9.06 -0.95 19.27
C GLN A 10 10.48 -0.38 19.30
N PRO A 11 10.85 0.55 18.40
CA PRO A 11 12.09 1.29 18.54
C PRO A 11 12.02 2.20 19.80
N ASP A 12 13.16 2.40 20.45
CA ASP A 12 13.25 3.23 21.66
C ASP A 12 12.89 4.69 21.38
N LYS A 13 13.23 5.17 20.17
CA LYS A 13 13.04 6.56 19.75
C LYS A 13 12.67 6.63 18.28
N PHE A 14 11.89 7.64 17.94
CA PHE A 14 11.61 8.05 16.55
C PHE A 14 11.66 9.57 16.46
N GLU A 15 12.33 10.07 15.43
CA GLU A 15 12.32 11.48 15.05
C GLU A 15 12.38 11.57 13.53
N PHE A 16 11.77 12.60 12.94
CA PHE A 16 11.95 12.86 11.52
C PHE A 16 13.39 13.27 11.23
N ASP A 17 13.94 12.81 10.12
CA ASP A 17 15.17 13.36 9.58
C ASP A 17 14.95 14.82 9.11
N GLU A 18 16.03 15.54 8.82
CA GLU A 18 15.97 16.97 8.45
C GLU A 18 15.09 17.22 7.20
N LYS A 19 15.16 16.31 6.21
CA LYS A 19 14.34 16.37 5.01
C LYS A 19 12.86 16.25 5.32
N ASN A 20 12.51 15.28 6.17
CA ASN A 20 11.13 15.02 6.56
C ASN A 20 10.59 16.08 7.52
N VAL A 21 11.42 16.68 8.37
CA VAL A 21 11.04 17.88 9.16
C VAL A 21 10.66 19.03 8.23
N SER A 22 11.47 19.29 7.20
CA SER A 22 11.20 20.36 6.23
C SER A 22 9.91 20.09 5.45
N LEU A 23 9.72 18.84 5.01
CA LEU A 23 8.50 18.41 4.32
C LEU A 23 7.27 18.51 5.23
N ALA A 24 7.36 18.08 6.48
CA ALA A 24 6.27 18.17 7.46
C ALA A 24 5.85 19.62 7.70
N LYS A 25 6.80 20.55 7.87
CA LYS A 25 6.52 21.99 8.01
C LYS A 25 5.81 22.56 6.79
N LYS A 26 6.28 22.17 5.57
CA LYS A 26 5.63 22.58 4.31
C LYS A 26 4.20 22.06 4.20
N ILE A 27 3.93 20.83 4.63
CA ILE A 27 2.57 20.26 4.61
C ILE A 27 1.68 21.01 5.61
N ILE A 28 2.18 21.29 6.80
CA ILE A 28 1.44 22.04 7.83
C ILE A 28 1.06 23.44 7.34
N SER A 29 1.94 24.12 6.59
CA SER A 29 1.67 25.44 6.05
C SER A 29 0.53 25.48 5.01
N ASN A 30 0.07 24.35 4.51
CA ASN A 30 -1.11 24.28 3.64
C ASN A 30 -2.44 24.43 4.41
N TYR A 31 -2.42 24.38 5.74
CA TYR A 31 -3.60 24.50 6.59
C TYR A 31 -3.65 25.86 7.25
N PRO A 32 -4.85 26.41 7.51
CA PRO A 32 -5.01 27.67 8.22
C PRO A 32 -4.36 27.66 9.60
N GLU A 33 -4.03 28.84 10.11
CA GLU A 33 -3.51 28.97 11.46
C GLU A 33 -4.43 28.31 12.51
N GLY A 34 -3.84 27.61 13.48
CA GLY A 34 -4.56 26.82 14.47
C GLY A 34 -5.17 25.52 13.98
N LYS A 35 -4.99 25.14 12.68
CA LYS A 35 -5.50 23.89 12.09
C LYS A 35 -4.40 22.90 11.72
N GLN A 36 -3.21 23.04 12.27
CA GLN A 36 -2.05 22.16 12.00
C GLN A 36 -2.33 20.67 12.26
N GLN A 37 -3.28 20.34 13.14
CA GLN A 37 -3.68 18.96 13.42
C GLN A 37 -4.23 18.24 12.19
N SER A 38 -4.76 18.96 11.19
CA SER A 38 -5.24 18.38 9.94
C SER A 38 -4.14 17.72 9.11
N ALA A 39 -2.87 18.02 9.37
CA ALA A 39 -1.73 17.38 8.70
C ALA A 39 -1.40 15.97 9.23
N VAL A 40 -2.11 15.46 10.24
CA VAL A 40 -1.80 14.19 10.93
C VAL A 40 -1.66 13.02 9.96
N MET A 41 -2.55 12.90 8.99
CA MET A 41 -2.49 11.80 8.01
C MET A 41 -1.23 11.84 7.15
N ALA A 42 -0.88 13.03 6.66
CA ALA A 42 0.31 13.19 5.84
C ALA A 42 1.60 12.93 6.65
N LEU A 43 1.64 13.35 7.91
CA LEU A 43 2.79 13.11 8.78
C LEU A 43 2.94 11.63 9.15
N LEU A 44 1.83 10.92 9.36
CA LEU A 44 1.84 9.46 9.54
C LEU A 44 2.40 8.74 8.30
N TYR A 45 2.07 9.23 7.10
CA TYR A 45 2.57 8.68 5.86
C TYR A 45 4.09 8.89 5.71
N ILE A 46 4.58 10.08 6.05
CA ILE A 46 6.03 10.38 6.08
C ILE A 46 6.75 9.46 7.08
N ALA A 47 6.18 9.30 8.29
CA ALA A 47 6.75 8.43 9.31
C ALA A 47 6.81 6.97 8.85
N GLN A 48 5.75 6.47 8.20
CA GLN A 48 5.71 5.12 7.66
C GLN A 48 6.82 4.90 6.63
N ARG A 49 7.00 5.84 5.70
CA ARG A 49 8.05 5.75 4.67
C ARG A 49 9.46 5.83 5.24
N GLN A 50 9.67 6.65 6.27
CA GLN A 50 10.97 6.78 6.92
C GLN A 50 11.32 5.52 7.74
N ASN A 51 10.33 4.82 8.26
CA ASN A 51 10.53 3.67 9.16
C ASN A 51 10.14 2.34 8.47
N ASP A 52 10.82 2.02 7.36
CA ASP A 52 10.67 0.74 6.65
C ASP A 52 9.20 0.32 6.43
N ASN A 53 8.38 1.28 6.02
CA ASN A 53 6.98 1.10 5.64
C ASN A 53 6.02 0.67 6.77
N TRP A 54 6.35 0.99 8.03
CA TRP A 54 5.43 0.82 9.16
C TRP A 54 5.57 1.94 10.20
N ILE A 55 4.54 2.11 11.06
CA ILE A 55 4.45 3.22 12.02
C ILE A 55 4.56 2.67 13.45
N PRO A 56 5.69 2.88 14.15
CA PRO A 56 5.82 2.53 15.55
C PRO A 56 5.07 3.50 16.47
N LEU A 57 4.75 3.06 17.69
CA LEU A 57 4.10 3.91 18.69
C LEU A 57 4.93 5.14 19.05
N THR A 58 6.25 5.04 18.97
CA THR A 58 7.17 6.18 19.18
C THR A 58 7.01 7.25 18.12
N ALA A 59 6.76 6.86 16.84
CA ALA A 59 6.45 7.82 15.78
C ALA A 59 5.12 8.54 16.00
N MET A 60 4.09 7.82 16.44
CA MET A 60 2.81 8.45 16.77
C MET A 60 2.94 9.46 17.92
N LYS A 61 3.72 9.14 18.95
CA LYS A 61 4.02 10.08 20.06
C LYS A 61 4.79 11.29 19.57
N TYR A 62 5.76 11.11 18.70
CA TYR A 62 6.51 12.19 18.08
C TYR A 62 5.60 13.13 17.27
N ILE A 63 4.75 12.57 16.41
CA ILE A 63 3.79 13.33 15.58
C ILE A 63 2.80 14.10 16.46
N ALA A 64 2.30 13.48 17.54
CA ALA A 64 1.41 14.13 18.49
C ALA A 64 2.06 15.40 19.08
N LYS A 65 3.31 15.27 19.53
CA LYS A 65 4.10 16.42 20.06
C LYS A 65 4.35 17.46 18.97
N PHE A 66 4.71 17.02 17.76
CA PHE A 66 5.03 17.89 16.62
C PHE A 66 3.82 18.76 16.19
N LEU A 67 2.61 18.18 16.23
CA LEU A 67 1.35 18.85 15.87
C LEU A 67 0.64 19.55 17.05
N GLY A 68 1.15 19.42 18.29
CA GLY A 68 0.49 19.96 19.48
C GLY A 68 -0.89 19.33 19.72
N MET A 69 -1.05 18.02 19.52
CA MET A 69 -2.31 17.30 19.69
C MET A 69 -2.18 16.10 20.62
N PRO A 70 -3.29 15.64 21.26
CA PRO A 70 -3.26 14.46 22.12
C PRO A 70 -2.81 13.22 21.36
N TYR A 71 -1.95 12.40 21.96
CA TYR A 71 -1.46 11.13 21.39
C TYR A 71 -2.58 10.21 20.92
N ILE A 72 -3.67 10.11 21.72
CA ILE A 72 -4.80 9.24 21.38
C ILE A 72 -5.42 9.59 20.02
N LYS A 73 -5.44 10.88 19.64
CA LYS A 73 -5.98 11.32 18.35
C LYS A 73 -5.11 10.88 17.17
N VAL A 74 -3.80 10.86 17.34
CA VAL A 74 -2.90 10.30 16.32
C VAL A 74 -3.07 8.79 16.22
N TYR A 75 -3.19 8.11 17.37
CA TYR A 75 -3.42 6.68 17.46
C TYR A 75 -4.75 6.27 16.81
N GLU A 76 -5.84 7.01 17.05
CA GLU A 76 -7.14 6.79 16.40
C GLU A 76 -7.00 6.82 14.87
N VAL A 77 -6.32 7.82 14.32
CA VAL A 77 -6.12 7.93 12.86
C VAL A 77 -5.28 6.77 12.34
N ALA A 78 -4.17 6.44 12.99
CA ALA A 78 -3.28 5.36 12.56
C ALA A 78 -3.95 3.98 12.59
N THR A 79 -4.84 3.75 13.56
CA THR A 79 -5.57 2.47 13.67
C THR A 79 -6.78 2.40 12.76
N PHE A 80 -7.44 3.51 12.49
CA PHE A 80 -8.63 3.57 11.65
C PHE A 80 -8.31 3.34 10.17
N TYR A 81 -7.32 4.02 9.62
CA TYR A 81 -7.02 3.95 8.20
C TYR A 81 -6.16 2.72 7.86
N THR A 82 -6.66 1.87 6.94
CA THR A 82 -6.04 0.58 6.59
C THR A 82 -4.66 0.71 5.93
N MET A 83 -4.37 1.84 5.29
CA MET A 83 -3.09 2.11 4.62
C MET A 83 -1.88 2.27 5.57
N TYR A 84 -2.13 2.44 6.88
CA TYR A 84 -1.04 2.52 7.86
C TYR A 84 -0.71 1.14 8.41
N ASN A 85 0.54 0.71 8.26
CA ASN A 85 1.04 -0.52 8.82
C ASN A 85 1.49 -0.29 10.26
N LEU A 86 0.98 -1.05 11.21
CA LEU A 86 1.29 -0.91 12.65
C LEU A 86 2.29 -1.98 13.13
N SER A 87 2.78 -2.79 12.20
CA SER A 87 3.82 -3.80 12.40
C SER A 87 4.75 -3.78 11.20
N PRO A 88 6.00 -4.24 11.36
CA PRO A 88 6.93 -4.39 10.25
C PRO A 88 6.32 -5.21 9.11
N VAL A 89 6.61 -4.79 7.89
CA VAL A 89 6.24 -5.47 6.64
C VAL A 89 7.50 -5.79 5.84
N GLY A 90 7.40 -6.67 4.85
CA GLY A 90 8.49 -6.95 3.94
C GLY A 90 8.84 -5.73 3.07
N LYS A 91 10.04 -5.71 2.52
CA LYS A 91 10.48 -4.66 1.58
C LYS A 91 9.50 -4.50 0.41
N TYR A 92 8.89 -5.59 -0.03
CA TYR A 92 7.80 -5.65 -1.00
C TYR A 92 6.54 -6.09 -0.27
N PHE A 93 5.60 -5.16 -0.11
CA PHE A 93 4.34 -5.40 0.57
C PHE A 93 3.22 -5.56 -0.46
N PHE A 94 2.71 -6.80 -0.57
CA PHE A 94 1.67 -7.18 -1.51
C PHE A 94 0.30 -6.97 -0.89
N GLN A 95 -0.52 -6.14 -1.47
CA GLN A 95 -1.89 -5.87 -1.07
C GLN A 95 -2.81 -6.43 -2.15
N VAL A 96 -3.44 -7.58 -1.87
CA VAL A 96 -4.27 -8.32 -2.82
C VAL A 96 -5.71 -7.85 -2.72
N CYS A 97 -6.24 -7.24 -3.77
CA CYS A 97 -7.66 -6.86 -3.83
C CYS A 97 -8.52 -8.11 -4.04
N THR A 98 -9.45 -8.38 -3.12
CA THR A 98 -10.37 -9.52 -3.19
C THR A 98 -11.84 -9.11 -3.28
N THR A 99 -12.12 -7.82 -3.50
CA THR A 99 -13.49 -7.29 -3.66
C THR A 99 -14.12 -7.81 -4.95
N THR A 100 -15.42 -7.74 -5.05
CA THR A 100 -16.26 -8.44 -6.05
C THR A 100 -15.70 -8.53 -7.47
N PRO A 101 -15.27 -7.45 -8.16
CA PRO A 101 -14.71 -7.59 -9.50
C PRO A 101 -13.43 -8.44 -9.55
N CYS A 102 -12.53 -8.24 -8.59
CA CYS A 102 -11.30 -9.01 -8.50
C CYS A 102 -11.58 -10.47 -8.12
N MET A 103 -12.50 -10.71 -7.18
CA MET A 103 -12.95 -12.05 -6.81
C MET A 103 -13.50 -12.82 -8.02
N LEU A 104 -14.42 -12.22 -8.78
CA LEU A 104 -15.01 -12.84 -9.97
C LEU A 104 -13.96 -13.12 -11.07
N ARG A 105 -12.90 -12.34 -11.11
CA ARG A 105 -11.78 -12.49 -12.06
C ARG A 105 -10.63 -13.38 -11.53
N GLY A 106 -10.82 -14.03 -10.38
CA GLY A 106 -9.90 -15.02 -9.84
C GLY A 106 -8.86 -14.50 -8.85
N ALA A 107 -9.16 -13.45 -8.08
CA ALA A 107 -8.25 -12.91 -7.07
C ALA A 107 -7.82 -13.95 -6.02
N TYR A 108 -8.67 -14.91 -5.68
CA TYR A 108 -8.28 -15.95 -4.72
C TYR A 108 -7.16 -16.87 -5.24
N ASN A 109 -7.02 -17.04 -6.55
CA ASN A 109 -5.85 -17.72 -7.11
C ASN A 109 -4.56 -16.92 -6.83
N LEU A 110 -4.62 -15.59 -6.79
CA LEU A 110 -3.49 -14.73 -6.41
C LEU A 110 -3.16 -14.87 -4.92
N VAL A 111 -4.20 -14.94 -4.08
CA VAL A 111 -4.05 -15.20 -2.63
C VAL A 111 -3.36 -16.55 -2.39
N ASP A 112 -3.73 -17.59 -3.12
CA ASP A 112 -3.11 -18.92 -2.99
C ASP A 112 -1.63 -18.90 -3.42
N VAL A 113 -1.27 -18.12 -4.43
CA VAL A 113 0.13 -17.88 -4.78
C VAL A 113 0.86 -17.17 -3.63
N CYS A 114 0.29 -16.13 -3.05
CA CYS A 114 0.90 -15.44 -1.90
C CYS A 114 1.10 -16.39 -0.72
N LYS A 115 0.09 -17.21 -0.39
CA LYS A 115 0.19 -18.22 0.67
C LYS A 115 1.32 -19.22 0.43
N SER A 116 1.48 -19.67 -0.78
CA SER A 116 2.47 -20.70 -1.13
C SER A 116 3.89 -20.16 -1.28
N LYS A 117 4.05 -18.92 -1.78
CA LYS A 117 5.36 -18.35 -2.15
C LYS A 117 5.90 -17.34 -1.13
N ILE A 118 5.05 -16.63 -0.41
CA ILE A 118 5.47 -15.57 0.51
C ILE A 118 5.37 -16.06 1.96
N SER A 119 4.17 -16.25 2.44
CA SER A 119 3.87 -16.74 3.80
C SER A 119 2.48 -17.33 3.84
N MET A 120 2.29 -18.43 4.60
CA MET A 120 0.99 -19.06 4.77
C MET A 120 -0.06 -18.13 5.40
N LYS A 121 0.38 -17.17 6.21
CA LYS A 121 -0.52 -16.23 6.88
C LYS A 121 -0.26 -14.81 6.42
N GLU A 122 -1.35 -14.04 6.37
CA GLU A 122 -1.30 -12.60 6.14
C GLU A 122 -0.47 -11.88 7.19
N ASN A 123 0.15 -10.76 6.79
CA ASN A 123 0.96 -9.90 7.65
C ASN A 123 2.19 -10.59 8.27
N GLU A 124 2.55 -11.77 7.80
CA GLU A 124 3.83 -12.40 8.12
C GLU A 124 4.85 -12.08 7.04
N ILE A 125 6.08 -11.83 7.47
CA ILE A 125 7.20 -11.55 6.56
C ILE A 125 7.78 -12.90 6.10
N SER A 126 8.11 -12.99 4.81
CA SER A 126 8.78 -14.16 4.22
C SER A 126 10.11 -14.47 4.95
N LYS A 127 10.56 -15.72 4.87
CA LYS A 127 11.76 -16.18 5.58
C LYS A 127 13.02 -15.38 5.23
N ASP A 128 13.10 -14.85 4.02
CA ASP A 128 14.20 -14.02 3.52
C ASP A 128 14.04 -12.53 3.89
N GLY A 129 12.96 -12.15 4.57
CA GLY A 129 12.67 -10.77 4.97
C GLY A 129 12.20 -9.86 3.84
N LYS A 130 12.11 -10.34 2.60
CA LYS A 130 11.86 -9.48 1.44
C LYS A 130 10.39 -9.16 1.23
N MET A 131 9.48 -10.09 1.48
CA MET A 131 8.08 -9.98 1.08
C MET A 131 7.13 -10.17 2.25
N SER A 132 5.98 -9.55 2.16
CA SER A 132 4.80 -9.83 2.99
C SER A 132 3.54 -9.53 2.19
N TRP A 133 2.39 -10.05 2.62
CA TRP A 133 1.14 -9.86 1.90
C TRP A 133 -0.06 -9.73 2.84
N VAL A 134 -1.13 -9.12 2.32
CA VAL A 134 -2.41 -8.97 3.01
C VAL A 134 -3.54 -8.88 2.00
N GLU A 135 -4.73 -9.39 2.36
CA GLU A 135 -5.97 -9.08 1.64
C GLU A 135 -6.44 -7.67 1.97
N VAL A 136 -6.85 -6.93 0.94
CA VAL A 136 -7.36 -5.57 1.10
C VAL A 136 -8.69 -5.39 0.37
N GLU A 137 -9.42 -4.36 0.79
CA GLU A 137 -10.62 -3.88 0.11
C GLU A 137 -10.26 -3.29 -1.27
N CYS A 138 -11.30 -2.88 -2.01
CA CYS A 138 -11.17 -2.38 -3.37
C CYS A 138 -10.14 -1.24 -3.49
N LEU A 139 -9.16 -1.43 -4.37
CA LEU A 139 -8.11 -0.45 -4.69
C LEU A 139 -8.47 0.46 -5.88
N GLY A 140 -9.69 0.34 -6.42
CA GLY A 140 -10.19 1.25 -7.45
C GLY A 140 -9.83 0.89 -8.90
N ALA A 141 -9.05 -0.16 -9.15
CA ALA A 141 -8.67 -0.60 -10.51
C ALA A 141 -9.54 -1.76 -11.03
N CYS A 142 -10.84 -1.73 -10.76
CA CYS A 142 -11.77 -2.83 -11.06
C CYS A 142 -11.85 -3.22 -12.55
N VAL A 143 -11.65 -2.26 -13.45
CA VAL A 143 -11.63 -2.50 -14.90
C VAL A 143 -10.51 -3.45 -15.30
N ASN A 144 -9.39 -3.40 -14.59
CA ASN A 144 -8.18 -4.19 -14.84
C ASN A 144 -8.02 -5.33 -13.83
N ALA A 145 -9.13 -5.84 -13.29
CA ALA A 145 -9.16 -6.95 -12.35
C ALA A 145 -8.71 -8.28 -13.01
N PRO A 146 -8.08 -9.21 -12.23
CA PRO A 146 -7.66 -9.02 -10.85
C PRO A 146 -6.34 -8.26 -10.75
N MET A 147 -6.14 -7.58 -9.62
CA MET A 147 -5.00 -6.73 -9.40
C MET A 147 -4.46 -6.81 -7.98
N ILE A 148 -3.20 -6.45 -7.83
CA ILE A 148 -2.52 -6.25 -6.55
C ILE A 148 -1.82 -4.89 -6.53
N GLN A 149 -1.62 -4.34 -5.35
CA GLN A 149 -0.68 -3.25 -5.14
C GLN A 149 0.57 -3.80 -4.46
N ILE A 150 1.75 -3.48 -5.00
CA ILE A 150 3.02 -3.78 -4.33
C ILE A 150 3.66 -2.45 -3.97
N ASN A 151 3.76 -2.16 -2.69
CA ASN A 151 4.14 -0.85 -2.15
C ASN A 151 3.25 0.28 -2.69
N ASP A 152 3.76 1.12 -3.61
CA ASP A 152 3.03 2.25 -4.19
C ASP A 152 2.49 1.98 -5.59
N ASP A 153 2.85 0.86 -6.21
CA ASP A 153 2.56 0.58 -7.62
C ASP A 153 1.47 -0.48 -7.80
N TYR A 154 0.63 -0.30 -8.83
CA TYR A 154 -0.41 -1.24 -9.23
C TYR A 154 0.11 -2.22 -10.28
N TYR A 155 -0.26 -3.49 -10.10
CA TYR A 155 -0.01 -4.61 -11.00
C TYR A 155 -1.35 -5.21 -11.36
N GLU A 156 -1.74 -5.08 -12.62
CA GLU A 156 -3.11 -5.25 -13.07
C GLU A 156 -3.22 -6.35 -14.14
N ASP A 157 -4.45 -6.83 -14.39
CA ASP A 157 -4.71 -7.90 -15.37
C ASP A 157 -3.91 -9.18 -15.08
N LEU A 158 -3.78 -9.48 -13.81
CA LEU A 158 -2.96 -10.59 -13.34
C LEU A 158 -3.68 -11.93 -13.52
N ASP A 159 -2.87 -12.96 -13.54
CA ASP A 159 -3.25 -14.35 -13.29
C ASP A 159 -2.16 -14.99 -12.40
N GLN A 160 -2.39 -16.23 -12.00
CA GLN A 160 -1.46 -16.97 -11.15
C GLN A 160 -0.04 -16.99 -11.71
N LYS A 161 0.13 -17.30 -13.00
CA LYS A 161 1.45 -17.40 -13.66
C LYS A 161 2.18 -16.05 -13.70
N LYS A 162 1.44 -14.96 -13.91
CA LYS A 162 2.00 -13.60 -13.93
C LYS A 162 2.48 -13.19 -12.55
N LEU A 163 1.69 -13.47 -11.50
CA LEU A 163 2.10 -13.19 -10.13
C LEU A 163 3.31 -14.01 -9.71
N GLU A 164 3.37 -15.29 -10.06
CA GLU A 164 4.54 -16.14 -9.80
C GLU A 164 5.81 -15.57 -10.48
N LYS A 165 5.69 -15.04 -11.71
CA LYS A 165 6.80 -14.38 -12.41
C LYS A 165 7.26 -13.09 -11.67
N ILE A 166 6.31 -12.28 -11.18
CA ILE A 166 6.63 -11.07 -10.41
C ILE A 166 7.41 -11.46 -9.15
N ILE A 167 6.92 -12.46 -8.40
CA ILE A 167 7.58 -12.93 -7.18
C ILE A 167 8.98 -13.43 -7.49
N LYS A 168 9.14 -14.24 -8.53
CA LYS A 168 10.45 -14.75 -8.96
C LYS A 168 11.40 -13.61 -9.33
N SER A 169 10.95 -12.61 -10.09
CA SER A 169 11.79 -11.45 -10.42
C SER A 169 12.26 -10.70 -9.17
N ILE A 170 11.40 -10.60 -8.14
CA ILE A 170 11.78 -10.00 -6.85
C ILE A 170 12.83 -10.85 -6.11
N GLU A 171 12.67 -12.17 -6.12
CA GLU A 171 13.65 -13.11 -5.53
C GLU A 171 15.01 -12.99 -6.22
N ASP A 172 15.02 -12.92 -7.55
CA ASP A 172 16.21 -12.79 -8.40
C ASP A 172 16.83 -11.39 -8.34
N GLY A 173 16.12 -10.40 -7.77
CA GLY A 173 16.58 -9.01 -7.64
C GLY A 173 16.35 -8.16 -8.87
N ASP A 174 15.53 -8.63 -9.81
CA ASP A 174 15.18 -7.93 -11.03
C ASP A 174 14.18 -6.81 -10.80
N LYS A 175 14.15 -5.84 -11.72
CA LYS A 175 13.13 -4.79 -11.74
C LYS A 175 11.80 -5.35 -12.23
N ILE A 176 10.75 -5.15 -11.44
CA ILE A 176 9.38 -5.45 -11.84
C ILE A 176 8.74 -4.25 -12.53
N LYS A 177 7.90 -4.51 -13.53
CA LYS A 177 7.18 -3.47 -14.27
C LYS A 177 5.76 -3.37 -13.75
N SER A 178 5.37 -2.18 -13.27
CA SER A 178 3.99 -1.89 -12.85
C SER A 178 3.02 -1.72 -14.05
N GLY A 179 1.72 -1.72 -13.75
CA GLY A 179 0.64 -1.55 -14.70
C GLY A 179 0.04 -2.85 -15.21
N SER A 180 -0.63 -2.77 -16.36
CA SER A 180 -1.37 -3.90 -16.94
C SER A 180 -0.43 -4.96 -17.53
N TYR A 181 -0.62 -6.21 -17.14
CA TYR A 181 0.05 -7.39 -17.68
C TYR A 181 -0.64 -7.96 -18.95
N LYS A 182 -1.59 -7.20 -19.51
CA LYS A 182 -2.15 -7.40 -20.85
C LYS A 182 -1.76 -6.29 -21.83
N GLY A 183 -0.98 -5.30 -21.37
CA GLY A 183 -0.50 -4.19 -22.19
C GLY A 183 -1.52 -3.08 -22.42
N ARG A 184 -2.63 -3.04 -21.65
CA ARG A 184 -3.63 -1.97 -21.70
C ARG A 184 -3.05 -0.66 -21.18
N LYS A 185 -3.49 0.45 -21.74
CA LYS A 185 -3.17 1.79 -21.25
C LYS A 185 -4.25 2.23 -20.27
N SER A 186 -3.88 2.42 -19.00
CA SER A 186 -4.84 2.76 -17.95
C SER A 186 -6.06 1.82 -17.96
N SER A 187 -7.27 2.38 -17.94
CA SER A 187 -8.54 1.64 -17.90
C SER A 187 -9.17 1.43 -19.30
N GLU A 188 -8.36 1.34 -20.36
CA GLU A 188 -8.91 1.10 -21.68
C GLU A 188 -9.60 -0.29 -21.77
N PRO A 189 -10.63 -0.46 -22.64
CA PRO A 189 -11.30 -1.73 -22.82
C PRO A 189 -10.36 -2.87 -23.19
N GLU A 190 -10.64 -4.10 -22.72
CA GLU A 190 -9.82 -5.29 -22.99
C GLU A 190 -9.71 -5.60 -24.50
N ASN A 191 -10.78 -5.29 -25.28
CA ASN A 191 -10.88 -5.53 -26.72
C ASN A 191 -10.58 -4.26 -27.55
N ASN A 192 -9.70 -3.36 -27.04
CA ASN A 192 -9.38 -2.06 -27.61
C ASN A 192 -10.54 -1.05 -27.56
N ARG A 193 -10.21 0.18 -27.91
CA ARG A 193 -11.18 1.26 -27.97
C ARG A 193 -12.09 1.10 -29.19
N ILE A 194 -13.40 1.00 -28.96
CA ILE A 194 -14.42 0.99 -30.02
C ILE A 194 -15.25 2.28 -30.03
N THR A 195 -15.29 3.00 -28.90
CA THR A 195 -16.08 4.24 -28.75
C THR A 195 -15.46 5.35 -29.59
N LEU A 196 -16.28 6.04 -30.38
CA LEU A 196 -15.92 7.14 -31.28
C LEU A 196 -14.95 6.75 -32.41
N MET A 197 -14.67 5.48 -32.62
CA MET A 197 -13.83 5.03 -33.74
C MET A 197 -14.62 4.99 -35.07
N GLU A 198 -15.95 4.83 -35.01
CA GLU A 198 -16.85 4.72 -36.15
C GLU A 198 -17.29 6.09 -36.71
N SER A 199 -16.98 7.19 -36.03
CA SER A 199 -17.39 8.55 -36.46
C SER A 199 -16.58 9.12 -37.61
N LYS A 200 -15.69 8.38 -38.26
CA LYS A 200 -14.98 8.83 -39.46
C LYS A 200 -15.79 8.74 -40.75
N ASN A 201 -17.03 8.24 -40.69
CA ASN A 201 -17.93 8.08 -41.84
C ASN A 201 -19.33 8.67 -41.59
N ALA A 202 -19.46 9.74 -40.80
CA ALA A 202 -20.68 10.52 -40.68
C ALA A 202 -20.47 11.91 -41.29
#